data_b5f81d5ffee47a380d4b0f223542b6b2
#
_entry.id   b5f81d5ffee47a380d4b0f223542b6b2
#
_cell.length_a   1.000
_cell.length_b   1.000
_cell.length_c   1.000
_cell.angle_alpha   90.00
_cell.angle_beta   90.00
_cell.angle_gamma   90.00
#
_symmetry.space_group_name_H-M   'P 1'
#
loop_
_entity.id
_entity.type
_entity.pdbx_description
1 polymer ?
#
loop_
_entity_poly.entity_id
_entity_poly.type
_entity_poly.pdbx_seq_one_letter_code
_entity_poly.pdbx_strand_id
1 'polypeptide(L)'
;MEIKSIVCQSEWSDVNPENDNVDVHVVLEDGREYTFVVATPNNVFWCMDNEGRDYFFGEPMLFVKNLTTENIERAVKAIVSEDDGRWLDVYG
;
A
#
# COMPACT_ATOMS: atom_id res chain seq x y z
N MET A 1 -0.09 12.81 13.85
CA MET A 1 0.97 12.84 12.82
C MET A 1 0.45 13.43 11.55
N GLU A 2 1.19 14.37 10.98
CA GLU A 2 0.80 15.04 9.75
C GLU A 2 1.53 14.44 8.56
N ILE A 3 0.81 14.21 7.46
CA ILE A 3 1.37 13.72 6.22
C ILE A 3 1.76 14.91 5.35
N LYS A 4 3.01 14.95 4.90
CA LYS A 4 3.50 15.97 3.98
C LYS A 4 3.19 15.61 2.53
N SER A 5 3.46 14.36 2.14
CA SER A 5 3.17 13.89 0.78
C SER A 5 2.95 12.40 0.73
N ILE A 6 2.17 11.99 -0.28
CA ILE A 6 1.91 10.59 -0.63
C ILE A 6 2.19 10.48 -2.12
N VAL A 7 3.17 9.67 -2.51
CA VAL A 7 3.58 9.51 -3.90
C VAL A 7 3.46 8.04 -4.30
N CYS A 8 2.64 7.77 -5.30
CA CYS A 8 2.58 6.46 -5.93
C CYS A 8 3.64 6.40 -7.02
N GLN A 9 4.54 5.43 -6.95
CA GLN A 9 5.68 5.33 -7.85
C GLN A 9 5.38 4.57 -9.14
N SER A 10 4.13 4.20 -9.37
CA SER A 10 3.72 3.48 -10.57
C SER A 10 3.04 4.39 -11.58
N GLU A 11 3.15 4.03 -12.87
CA GLU A 11 2.41 4.69 -13.94
C GLU A 11 0.95 4.25 -13.87
N TRP A 12 0.04 5.18 -13.62
CA TRP A 12 -1.38 4.86 -13.48
C TRP A 12 -1.99 4.24 -14.74
N SER A 13 -1.46 4.56 -15.91
CA SER A 13 -1.93 3.95 -17.16
C SER A 13 -1.69 2.45 -17.24
N ASP A 14 -0.70 1.94 -16.48
CA ASP A 14 -0.35 0.53 -16.45
C ASP A 14 -0.95 -0.23 -15.27
N VAL A 15 -1.64 0.47 -14.38
CA VAL A 15 -2.23 -0.12 -13.18
C VAL A 15 -3.63 -0.64 -13.46
N ASN A 16 -3.87 -1.92 -13.11
CA ASN A 16 -5.20 -2.50 -13.11
C ASN A 16 -5.83 -2.25 -11.73
N PRO A 17 -6.85 -1.37 -11.61
CA PRO A 17 -7.41 -1.02 -10.30
C PRO A 17 -7.95 -2.18 -9.49
N GLU A 18 -8.33 -3.27 -10.14
CA GLU A 18 -8.95 -4.43 -9.49
C GLU A 18 -7.95 -5.54 -9.16
N ASN A 19 -6.78 -5.55 -9.81
CA ASN A 19 -5.81 -6.63 -9.67
C ASN A 19 -4.40 -6.12 -9.94
N ASP A 20 -3.79 -5.49 -8.96
CA ASP A 20 -2.43 -5.00 -9.09
C ASP A 20 -1.84 -4.68 -7.71
N ASN A 21 -0.57 -4.26 -7.72
CA ASN A 21 0.10 -3.71 -6.55
C ASN A 21 0.96 -2.52 -6.99
N VAL A 22 1.16 -1.59 -6.08
CA VAL A 22 1.96 -0.39 -6.35
C VAL A 22 2.80 -0.05 -5.12
N ASP A 23 3.96 0.56 -5.36
CA ASP A 23 4.80 1.10 -4.30
C ASP A 23 4.35 2.53 -3.99
N VAL A 24 4.15 2.80 -2.71
CA VAL A 24 3.70 4.12 -2.23
C VAL A 24 4.73 4.66 -1.25
N HIS A 25 5.20 5.88 -1.53
CA HIS A 25 6.14 6.59 -0.69
C HIS A 25 5.41 7.67 0.10
N VAL A 26 5.54 7.63 1.42
CA VAL A 26 4.88 8.58 2.32
C VAL A 26 5.94 9.37 3.07
N VAL A 27 5.82 10.69 3.05
CA VAL A 27 6.67 11.60 3.81
C VAL A 27 5.80 12.29 4.86
N LEU A 28 6.25 12.25 6.11
CA LEU A 28 5.58 12.95 7.21
C LEU A 28 6.17 14.34 7.41
N GLU A 29 5.42 15.22 8.06
CA GLU A 29 5.86 16.60 8.33
C GLU A 29 7.10 16.68 9.22
N ASP A 30 7.37 15.66 10.03
CA ASP A 30 8.58 15.58 10.86
C ASP A 30 9.81 15.09 10.11
N GLY A 31 9.69 14.80 8.81
CA GLY A 31 10.79 14.36 7.95
C GLY A 31 10.94 12.86 7.82
N ARG A 32 10.18 12.06 8.55
CA ARG A 32 10.23 10.59 8.40
C ARG A 32 9.62 10.18 7.08
N GLU A 33 10.21 9.16 6.48
CA GLU A 33 9.79 8.63 5.19
C GLU A 33 9.56 7.12 5.28
N TYR A 34 8.50 6.67 4.61
CA TYR A 34 8.14 5.25 4.58
C TYR A 34 7.75 4.86 3.16
N THR A 35 8.16 3.66 2.75
CA THR A 35 7.74 3.08 1.47
C THR A 35 7.11 1.72 1.74
N PHE A 36 5.91 1.50 1.24
CA PHE A 36 5.26 0.21 1.39
C PHE A 36 4.42 -0.14 0.17
N VAL A 37 4.09 -1.43 0.06
CA VAL A 37 3.29 -1.94 -1.05
C VAL A 37 1.81 -1.81 -0.70
N VAL A 38 1.04 -1.26 -1.63
CA VAL A 38 -0.42 -1.23 -1.55
C VAL A 38 -0.95 -2.14 -2.67
N ALA A 39 -1.79 -3.09 -2.31
CA ALA A 39 -2.27 -4.10 -3.24
C ALA A 39 -3.77 -4.34 -3.06
N THR A 40 -4.37 -5.02 -4.03
CA THR A 40 -5.72 -5.53 -3.90
C THR A 40 -5.67 -6.99 -3.44
N PRO A 41 -6.67 -7.49 -2.69
CA PRO A 41 -6.75 -8.91 -2.34
C PRO A 41 -6.74 -9.82 -3.57
N ASN A 42 -7.39 -9.39 -4.65
CA ASN A 42 -7.40 -10.15 -5.92
C ASN A 42 -5.99 -10.35 -6.47
N ASN A 43 -5.11 -9.37 -6.32
CA ASN A 43 -3.75 -9.49 -6.79
C ASN A 43 -2.98 -10.58 -6.04
N VAL A 44 -3.20 -10.71 -4.72
CA VAL A 44 -2.57 -11.75 -3.92
C VAL A 44 -3.07 -13.13 -4.35
N PHE A 45 -4.38 -13.27 -4.58
CA PHE A 45 -4.95 -14.51 -5.10
C PHE A 45 -4.36 -14.85 -6.47
N TRP A 46 -4.26 -13.87 -7.34
CA TRP A 46 -3.66 -14.05 -8.66
C TRP A 46 -2.20 -14.51 -8.56
N CYS A 47 -1.42 -13.92 -7.65
CA CYS A 47 -0.03 -14.32 -7.44
C CYS A 47 0.08 -15.76 -6.95
N MET A 48 -0.77 -16.17 -6.02
CA MET A 48 -0.80 -17.54 -5.54
C MET A 48 -1.12 -18.54 -6.66
N ASP A 49 -2.14 -18.24 -7.45
CA ASP A 49 -2.55 -19.09 -8.57
C ASP A 49 -1.46 -19.20 -9.64
N ASN A 50 -0.85 -18.06 -9.97
CA ASN A 50 0.21 -18.00 -10.99
C ASN A 50 1.48 -18.75 -10.57
N GLU A 51 1.79 -18.76 -9.28
CA GLU A 51 2.94 -19.48 -8.72
C GLU A 51 2.61 -20.93 -8.33
N GLY A 52 1.34 -21.33 -8.40
CA GLY A 52 0.90 -22.65 -8.00
C GLY A 52 0.98 -22.90 -6.51
N ARG A 53 0.72 -21.87 -5.70
CA ARG A 53 0.79 -21.93 -4.24
C ARG A 53 -0.56 -21.64 -3.62
N ASP A 54 -0.80 -22.25 -2.46
CA ASP A 54 -2.00 -22.00 -1.65
C ASP A 54 -1.74 -20.98 -0.52
N TYR A 55 -0.58 -20.31 -0.55
CA TYR A 55 -0.16 -19.35 0.46
C TYR A 55 0.63 -18.21 -0.18
N PHE A 56 0.75 -17.13 0.55
CA PHE A 56 1.54 -15.97 0.15
C PHE A 56 2.28 -15.41 1.37
N PHE A 57 3.57 -15.12 1.21
CA PHE A 57 4.34 -14.38 2.20
C PHE A 57 5.35 -13.49 1.48
N GLY A 58 5.79 -12.47 2.16
CA GLY A 58 6.72 -11.49 1.59
C GLY A 58 6.70 -10.20 2.39
N GLU A 59 6.84 -9.09 1.70
CA GLU A 59 6.79 -7.78 2.35
C GLU A 59 5.38 -7.51 2.88
N PRO A 60 5.27 -6.81 4.03
CA PRO A 60 3.97 -6.36 4.50
C PRO A 60 3.25 -5.53 3.46
N MET A 61 1.97 -5.80 3.25
CA MET A 61 1.15 -5.10 2.27
C MET A 61 -0.04 -4.44 2.92
N LEU A 62 -0.34 -3.23 2.48
CA LEU A 62 -1.59 -2.55 2.82
C LEU A 62 -2.60 -2.90 1.73
N PHE A 63 -3.79 -3.36 2.12
CA PHE A 63 -4.82 -3.75 1.16
C PHE A 63 -5.88 -2.69 0.97
N VAL A 64 -6.25 -2.45 -0.28
CA VAL A 64 -7.39 -1.62 -0.66
C VAL A 64 -8.28 -2.43 -1.61
N LYS A 65 -9.57 -2.11 -1.66
CA LYS A 65 -10.50 -2.83 -2.54
C LYS A 65 -10.16 -2.61 -4.00
N ASN A 66 -9.87 -1.38 -4.36
CA ASN A 66 -9.46 -0.99 -5.70
C ASN A 66 -8.31 0.01 -5.60
N LEU A 67 -7.36 -0.08 -6.53
CA LEU A 67 -6.21 0.83 -6.58
C LEU A 67 -6.62 2.14 -7.25
N THR A 68 -7.05 3.08 -6.44
CA THR A 68 -7.35 4.45 -6.86
C THR A 68 -6.59 5.40 -5.93
N THR A 69 -6.29 6.59 -6.42
CA THR A 69 -5.62 7.62 -5.61
C THR A 69 -6.40 7.87 -4.32
N GLU A 70 -7.73 7.96 -4.41
CA GLU A 70 -8.58 8.20 -3.26
C GLU A 70 -8.49 7.09 -2.21
N ASN A 71 -8.56 5.82 -2.63
CA ASN A 71 -8.48 4.69 -1.71
C ASN A 71 -7.10 4.57 -1.06
N ILE A 72 -6.03 4.82 -1.82
CA ILE A 72 -4.67 4.83 -1.31
C ILE A 72 -4.50 5.92 -0.25
N GLU A 73 -4.96 7.13 -0.54
CA GLU A 73 -4.88 8.24 0.42
C GLU A 73 -5.64 7.96 1.70
N ARG A 74 -6.85 7.40 1.60
CA ARG A 74 -7.65 7.02 2.77
C ARG A 74 -6.94 5.98 3.62
N ALA A 75 -6.39 4.95 2.98
CA ALA A 75 -5.68 3.88 3.67
C ALA A 75 -4.42 4.38 4.36
N VAL A 76 -3.65 5.24 3.69
CA VAL A 76 -2.44 5.84 4.26
C VAL A 76 -2.79 6.73 5.45
N LYS A 77 -3.82 7.56 5.33
CA LYS A 77 -4.26 8.42 6.44
C LYS A 77 -4.72 7.58 7.64
N ALA A 78 -5.40 6.48 7.40
CA ALA A 78 -5.83 5.58 8.46
C ALA A 78 -4.63 4.96 9.18
N ILE A 79 -3.66 4.43 8.45
CA ILE A 79 -2.50 3.76 9.04
C ILE A 79 -1.61 4.75 9.81
N VAL A 80 -1.50 5.99 9.34
CA VAL A 80 -0.73 7.03 10.02
C VAL A 80 -1.40 7.46 11.32
N SER A 81 -2.74 7.51 11.36
CA SER A 81 -3.48 7.97 12.54
C SER A 81 -3.77 6.86 13.56
N GLU A 82 -3.72 5.61 13.17
CA GLU A 82 -3.97 4.47 14.07
C GLU A 82 -2.82 4.30 15.05
N ASP A 83 -3.15 4.18 16.35
CA ASP A 83 -2.18 3.94 17.43
C ASP A 83 -0.94 4.88 17.35
N ASP A 84 -1.15 6.16 17.05
CA ASP A 84 -0.09 7.17 16.94
C ASP A 84 0.98 6.81 15.91
N GLY A 85 0.57 6.14 14.83
CA GLY A 85 1.49 5.75 13.76
C GLY A 85 2.25 4.46 14.02
N ARG A 86 1.83 3.66 14.99
CA ARG A 86 2.47 2.38 15.32
C ARG A 86 2.58 1.45 14.11
N TRP A 87 1.54 1.46 13.26
CA TRP A 87 1.52 0.61 12.07
C TRP A 87 2.60 0.96 11.06
N LEU A 88 3.10 2.19 11.08
CA LEU A 88 4.19 2.58 10.18
C LEU A 88 5.47 1.78 10.46
N ASP A 89 5.73 1.44 11.72
CA ASP A 89 6.89 0.63 12.09
C ASP A 89 6.77 -0.81 11.57
N VAL A 90 5.54 -1.28 11.34
CA VAL A 90 5.28 -2.62 10.80
C VAL A 90 5.44 -2.64 9.28
N TYR A 91 4.93 -1.61 8.59
CA TYR A 91 4.91 -1.56 7.12
C TYR A 91 6.10 -0.86 6.50
N GLY A 92 6.66 0.06 7.21
CA GLY A 92 7.83 0.82 6.75
C GLY A 92 9.18 0.35 7.32
#